data_a44db294077344f771e218810a3282bf
#
_entry.id   a44db294077344f771e218810a3282bf
#
_cell.length_a   1.000
_cell.length_b   1.000
_cell.length_c   1.000
_cell.angle_alpha   90.00
_cell.angle_beta   90.00
_cell.angle_gamma   90.00
#
_symmetry.space_group_name_H-M   'P 1'
#
loop_
_entity.id
_entity.type
_entity.pdbx_description
1 polymer ?
#
loop_
_entity_poly.entity_id
_entity_poly.type
_entity_poly.pdbx_seq_one_letter_code
_entity_poly.pdbx_strand_id
1 'polypeptide(L)'
;EMLAETGVALTNVCRFNTEFAHLDAEDFIERLLIEHLRVKHLIVGDDFRFGAKRRGNFALLQEAGRQHGFAVEALPSVVIDDTRVSSSAVRAALAEGRMDAAARFLGRPYVIDGRVVRGRQLGRQLACRQPISASSALDRR
;
A
#
# COMPACT_ATOMS: atom_id res chain seq x y z
N GLU A 1 -4.91 -9.11 8.41
CA GLU A 1 -4.15 -10.35 8.63
C GLU A 1 -2.75 -10.27 8.01
N MET A 2 -2.60 -10.04 6.69
CA MET A 2 -1.29 -9.99 6.00
C MET A 2 -0.29 -8.99 6.59
N LEU A 3 -0.72 -7.82 7.07
CA LEU A 3 0.18 -6.86 7.73
C LEU A 3 0.67 -7.37 9.10
N ALA A 4 -0.15 -8.13 9.80
CA ALA A 4 0.26 -8.73 11.08
C ALA A 4 1.38 -9.77 10.90
N GLU A 5 1.38 -10.52 9.79
CA GLU A 5 2.42 -11.49 9.46
C GLU A 5 3.79 -10.85 9.21
N THR A 6 3.82 -9.55 8.87
CA THR A 6 5.06 -8.78 8.70
C THR A 6 5.63 -8.23 10.01
N GLY A 7 5.00 -8.52 11.16
CA GLY A 7 5.43 -8.02 12.48
C GLY A 7 5.01 -6.59 12.78
N VAL A 8 4.11 -6.00 11.97
CA VAL A 8 3.57 -4.65 12.23
C VAL A 8 2.67 -4.68 13.45
N ALA A 9 3.04 -3.95 14.50
CA ALA A 9 2.30 -3.89 15.75
C ALA A 9 1.01 -3.05 15.67
N LEU A 10 1.01 -2.00 14.84
CA LEU A 10 -0.12 -1.08 14.68
C LEU A 10 -0.21 -0.59 13.23
N THR A 11 -1.42 -0.58 12.70
CA THR A 11 -1.72 0.00 11.38
C THR A 11 -2.64 1.21 11.56
N ASN A 12 -2.19 2.39 11.17
CA ASN A 12 -3.02 3.58 11.13
C ASN A 12 -3.63 3.72 9.73
N VAL A 13 -4.97 3.70 9.65
CA VAL A 13 -5.70 3.84 8.40
C VAL A 13 -6.25 5.26 8.30
N CYS A 14 -5.60 6.11 7.51
CA CYS A 14 -6.04 7.46 7.24
C CYS A 14 -7.09 7.46 6.13
N ARG A 15 -8.24 8.12 6.35
CA ARG A 15 -9.20 8.39 5.29
C ARG A 15 -8.63 9.45 4.35
N PHE A 16 -8.37 9.08 3.11
CA PHE A 16 -7.92 10.02 2.09
C PHE A 16 -9.14 10.74 1.48
N ASN A 17 -9.61 11.76 2.19
CA ASN A 17 -10.71 12.64 1.76
C ASN A 17 -10.16 13.96 1.20
N THR A 18 -11.06 14.84 0.75
CA THR A 18 -10.68 16.14 0.18
C THR A 18 -9.91 17.00 1.18
N GLU A 19 -10.29 17.00 2.45
CA GLU A 19 -9.62 17.75 3.51
C GLU A 19 -8.19 17.25 3.70
N PHE A 20 -7.98 15.95 3.83
CA PHE A 20 -6.66 15.35 3.95
C PHE A 20 -5.78 15.59 2.70
N ALA A 21 -6.39 15.57 1.50
CA ALA A 21 -5.69 15.83 0.25
C ALA A 21 -5.19 17.28 0.11
N HIS A 22 -5.81 18.24 0.81
CA HIS A 22 -5.42 19.64 0.85
C HIS A 22 -4.49 20.00 2.01
N LEU A 23 -4.17 19.04 2.88
CA LEU A 23 -3.26 19.26 3.99
C LEU A 23 -1.87 19.62 3.47
N ASP A 24 -1.32 20.76 3.88
CA ASP A 24 0.02 21.15 3.50
C ASP A 24 1.08 20.19 4.06
N ALA A 25 2.27 20.21 3.47
CA ALA A 25 3.33 19.28 3.87
C ALA A 25 3.78 19.52 5.31
N GLU A 26 3.85 20.76 5.72
CA GLU A 26 4.19 21.20 7.07
C GLU A 26 3.12 20.74 8.08
N ASP A 27 1.85 20.97 7.79
CA ASP A 27 0.73 20.53 8.60
C ASP A 27 0.67 18.98 8.72
N PHE A 28 0.99 18.25 7.64
CA PHE A 28 1.09 16.79 7.67
C PHE A 28 2.17 16.33 8.66
N ILE A 29 3.33 16.99 8.67
CA ILE A 29 4.41 16.67 9.60
C ILE A 29 3.97 16.96 11.03
N GLU A 30 3.49 18.18 11.29
CA GLU A 30 3.20 18.62 12.64
C GLU A 30 2.04 17.84 13.25
N ARG A 31 0.88 17.84 12.60
CA ARG A 31 -0.34 17.22 13.15
C ARG A 31 -0.28 15.70 13.16
N LEU A 32 0.20 15.09 12.05
CA LEU A 32 0.18 13.64 11.95
C LEU A 32 1.42 13.00 12.57
N LEU A 33 2.62 13.41 12.15
CA LEU A 33 3.85 12.72 12.56
C LEU A 33 4.25 13.07 14.00
N ILE A 34 4.14 14.36 14.37
CA ILE A 34 4.64 14.85 15.66
C ILE A 34 3.56 14.71 16.73
N GLU A 35 2.42 15.36 16.56
CA GLU A 35 1.39 15.43 17.61
C GLU A 35 0.66 14.09 17.78
N HIS A 36 0.19 13.50 16.66
CA HIS A 36 -0.65 12.32 16.71
C HIS A 36 0.16 11.02 16.87
N LEU A 37 1.14 10.78 15.99
CA LEU A 37 1.93 9.55 15.99
C LEU A 37 3.15 9.61 16.91
N ARG A 38 3.63 10.79 17.26
CA ARG A 38 4.84 11.00 18.09
C ARG A 38 6.02 10.19 17.59
N VAL A 39 6.26 10.29 16.28
CA VAL A 39 7.25 9.50 15.56
C VAL A 39 8.65 9.71 16.18
N LYS A 40 9.39 8.62 16.39
CA LYS A 40 10.78 8.64 16.82
C LYS A 40 11.74 8.25 15.71
N HIS A 41 11.30 7.38 14.81
CA HIS A 41 12.02 6.96 13.62
C HIS A 41 11.02 6.80 12.47
N LEU A 42 11.31 7.42 11.35
CA LEU A 42 10.48 7.40 10.15
C LEU A 42 11.25 6.76 9.01
N ILE A 43 10.69 5.72 8.41
CA ILE A 43 11.25 5.08 7.21
C ILE A 43 10.28 5.33 6.06
N VAL A 44 10.78 5.89 4.97
CA VAL A 44 9.99 6.18 3.75
C VAL A 44 10.75 5.77 2.50
N GLY A 45 10.05 5.51 1.41
CA GLY A 45 10.71 5.29 0.11
C GLY A 45 11.47 6.53 -0.35
N ASP A 46 12.52 6.34 -1.13
CA ASP A 46 13.36 7.41 -1.70
C ASP A 46 12.58 8.40 -2.58
N ASP A 47 11.46 7.94 -3.16
CA ASP A 47 10.56 8.74 -4.01
C ASP A 47 9.30 9.24 -3.27
N PHE A 48 9.26 9.11 -1.95
CA PHE A 48 8.08 9.49 -1.17
C PHE A 48 7.74 10.98 -1.33
N ARG A 49 6.46 11.24 -1.60
CA ARG A 49 5.89 12.58 -1.72
C ARG A 49 4.59 12.65 -0.93
N PHE A 50 4.40 13.75 -0.21
CA PHE A 50 3.25 13.97 0.65
C PHE A 50 2.78 15.42 0.63
N GLY A 51 1.67 15.69 1.33
CA GLY A 51 1.07 17.01 1.38
C GLY A 51 0.43 17.47 0.08
N ALA A 52 -0.27 18.59 0.14
CA ALA A 52 -0.97 19.17 -0.99
C ALA A 52 -0.03 19.38 -2.19
N LYS A 53 -0.51 19.00 -3.39
CA LYS A 53 0.26 19.09 -4.64
C LYS A 53 1.62 18.34 -4.59
N ARG A 54 1.78 17.36 -3.67
CA ARG A 54 3.02 16.57 -3.51
C ARG A 54 4.27 17.43 -3.19
N ARG A 55 4.10 18.53 -2.48
CA ARG A 55 5.19 19.47 -2.16
C ARG A 55 6.17 18.91 -1.13
N GLY A 56 5.70 18.06 -0.22
CA GLY A 56 6.55 17.37 0.74
C GLY A 56 7.45 16.32 0.08
N ASN A 57 8.68 16.25 0.54
CA ASN A 57 9.70 15.32 0.05
C ASN A 57 10.60 14.85 1.20
N PHE A 58 11.55 13.96 0.88
CA PHE A 58 12.46 13.39 1.86
C PHE A 58 13.32 14.48 2.57
N ALA A 59 13.80 15.49 1.85
CA ALA A 59 14.61 16.55 2.46
C ALA A 59 13.82 17.36 3.51
N LEU A 60 12.53 17.64 3.23
CA LEU A 60 11.66 18.32 4.19
C LEU A 60 11.46 17.48 5.46
N LEU A 61 11.30 16.15 5.31
CA LEU A 61 11.21 15.24 6.47
C LEU A 61 12.49 15.20 7.28
N GLN A 62 13.66 15.19 6.61
CA GLN A 62 14.94 15.23 7.32
C GLN A 62 15.12 16.53 8.12
N GLU A 63 14.73 17.67 7.54
CA GLU A 63 14.80 18.97 8.22
C GLU A 63 13.87 18.96 9.44
N ALA A 64 12.62 18.52 9.28
CA ALA A 64 11.69 18.38 10.39
C ALA A 64 12.20 17.41 11.47
N GLY A 65 12.82 16.29 11.05
CA GLY A 65 13.44 15.35 11.97
C GLY A 65 14.52 15.95 12.84
N ARG A 66 15.37 16.82 12.25
CA ARG A 66 16.41 17.58 13.02
C ARG A 66 15.77 18.54 14.01
N GLN A 67 14.71 19.24 13.61
CA GLN A 67 14.04 20.23 14.45
C GLN A 67 13.24 19.61 15.60
N HIS A 68 12.57 18.49 15.36
CA HIS A 68 11.64 17.87 16.29
C HIS A 68 12.17 16.58 16.96
N GLY A 69 13.41 16.19 16.69
CA GLY A 69 14.09 15.09 17.38
C GLY A 69 13.63 13.69 16.96
N PHE A 70 13.32 13.48 15.68
CA PHE A 70 13.08 12.14 15.13
C PHE A 70 14.04 11.84 13.98
N ALA A 71 14.41 10.55 13.85
CA ALA A 71 15.26 10.09 12.75
C ALA A 71 14.45 9.85 11.48
N VAL A 72 15.04 10.12 10.32
CA VAL A 72 14.42 9.86 9.01
C VAL A 72 15.39 9.05 8.15
N GLU A 73 14.91 7.92 7.65
CA GLU A 73 15.67 6.99 6.82
C GLU A 73 14.97 6.77 5.47
N ALA A 74 15.77 6.78 4.39
CA ALA A 74 15.28 6.44 3.07
C ALA A 74 15.42 4.93 2.83
N LEU A 75 14.32 4.27 2.49
CA LEU A 75 14.35 2.90 2.00
C LEU A 75 14.67 2.92 0.51
N PRO A 76 15.80 2.33 0.07
CA PRO A 76 16.16 2.28 -1.33
C PRO A 76 15.16 1.43 -2.12
N SER A 77 14.97 1.80 -3.39
CA SER A 77 14.13 1.03 -4.29
C SER A 77 14.72 -0.36 -4.54
N VAL A 78 13.90 -1.40 -4.39
CA VAL A 78 14.27 -2.79 -4.72
C VAL A 78 14.10 -3.01 -6.22
N VAL A 79 15.11 -3.61 -6.87
CA VAL A 79 15.07 -3.97 -8.29
C VAL A 79 15.22 -5.48 -8.42
N ILE A 80 14.35 -6.12 -9.20
CA ILE A 80 14.38 -7.54 -9.54
C ILE A 80 14.23 -7.66 -11.05
N ASP A 81 15.13 -8.39 -11.71
CA ASP A 81 15.15 -8.58 -13.16
C ASP A 81 15.04 -7.23 -13.91
N ASP A 82 15.88 -6.26 -13.57
CA ASP A 82 15.93 -4.89 -14.11
C ASP A 82 14.60 -4.10 -13.95
N THR A 83 13.66 -4.63 -13.18
CA THR A 83 12.38 -3.99 -12.91
C THR A 83 12.34 -3.50 -11.47
N ARG A 84 12.04 -2.20 -11.27
CA ARG A 84 11.79 -1.65 -9.95
C ARG A 84 10.53 -2.29 -9.36
N VAL A 85 10.66 -2.92 -8.19
CA VAL A 85 9.53 -3.48 -7.47
C VAL A 85 8.60 -2.37 -6.98
N SER A 86 7.35 -2.42 -7.39
CA SER A 86 6.33 -1.45 -7.01
C SER A 86 4.93 -2.07 -7.11
N SER A 87 3.95 -1.46 -6.45
CA SER A 87 2.55 -1.89 -6.60
C SER A 87 2.07 -1.85 -8.06
N SER A 88 2.58 -0.92 -8.87
CA SER A 88 2.26 -0.83 -10.30
C SER A 88 2.86 -1.99 -11.08
N ALA A 89 4.11 -2.37 -10.81
CA ALA A 89 4.76 -3.52 -11.44
C ALA A 89 4.03 -4.84 -11.11
N VAL A 90 3.64 -5.01 -9.84
CA VAL A 90 2.84 -6.18 -9.43
C VAL A 90 1.50 -6.23 -10.15
N ARG A 91 0.75 -5.11 -10.20
CA ARG A 91 -0.54 -5.06 -10.92
C ARG A 91 -0.39 -5.35 -12.41
N ALA A 92 0.65 -4.82 -13.06
CA ALA A 92 0.93 -5.09 -14.45
C ALA A 92 1.21 -6.58 -14.68
N ALA A 93 2.06 -7.20 -13.85
CA ALA A 93 2.35 -8.63 -13.94
C ALA A 93 1.09 -9.50 -13.78
N LEU A 94 0.21 -9.15 -12.82
CA LEU A 94 -1.06 -9.84 -12.60
C LEU A 94 -2.02 -9.67 -13.80
N ALA A 95 -2.14 -8.47 -14.36
CA ALA A 95 -3.00 -8.19 -15.51
C ALA A 95 -2.56 -8.95 -16.76
N GLU A 96 -1.27 -9.18 -16.92
CA GLU A 96 -0.67 -9.94 -18.03
C GLU A 96 -0.63 -11.47 -17.76
N GLY A 97 -1.14 -11.93 -16.62
CA GLY A 97 -1.11 -13.34 -16.23
C GLY A 97 0.27 -13.87 -15.83
N ARG A 98 1.27 -13.00 -15.64
CA ARG A 98 2.65 -13.37 -15.22
C ARG A 98 2.71 -13.58 -13.70
N MET A 99 2.09 -14.66 -13.22
CA MET A 99 1.96 -14.95 -11.78
C MET A 99 3.30 -15.17 -11.09
N ASP A 100 4.26 -15.80 -11.77
CA ASP A 100 5.61 -16.02 -11.22
C ASP A 100 6.37 -14.70 -11.02
N ALA A 101 6.24 -13.75 -11.95
CA ALA A 101 6.82 -12.42 -11.81
C ALA A 101 6.18 -11.65 -10.64
N ALA A 102 4.85 -11.70 -10.52
CA ALA A 102 4.13 -11.10 -9.41
C ALA A 102 4.57 -11.69 -8.06
N ALA A 103 4.74 -13.02 -7.98
CA ALA A 103 5.19 -13.70 -6.77
C ALA A 103 6.63 -13.29 -6.39
N ARG A 104 7.55 -13.17 -7.38
CA ARG A 104 8.91 -12.67 -7.13
C ARG A 104 8.91 -11.23 -6.60
N PHE A 105 8.11 -10.34 -7.18
CA PHE A 105 7.99 -8.96 -6.72
C PHE A 105 7.40 -8.84 -5.32
N LEU A 106 6.47 -9.74 -4.96
CA LEU A 106 5.84 -9.77 -3.63
C LEU A 106 6.66 -10.52 -2.57
N GLY A 107 7.64 -11.34 -2.99
CA GLY A 107 8.34 -12.28 -2.10
C GLY A 107 7.46 -13.45 -1.62
N ARG A 108 6.24 -13.60 -2.16
CA ARG A 108 5.27 -14.65 -1.82
C ARG A 108 4.24 -14.80 -2.93
N PRO A 109 3.52 -15.94 -2.99
CA PRO A 109 2.40 -16.08 -3.92
C PRO A 109 1.35 -14.98 -3.73
N TYR A 110 0.75 -14.52 -4.83
CA TYR A 110 -0.37 -13.61 -4.76
C TYR A 110 -1.61 -14.33 -4.22
N VAL A 111 -2.22 -13.76 -3.20
CA VAL A 111 -3.41 -14.32 -2.54
C VAL A 111 -4.54 -13.29 -2.59
N ILE A 112 -5.74 -13.77 -2.85
CA ILE A 112 -6.98 -12.99 -2.76
C ILE A 112 -7.77 -13.55 -1.59
N ASP A 113 -7.93 -12.74 -0.55
CA ASP A 113 -8.83 -13.04 0.55
C ASP A 113 -10.18 -12.37 0.32
N GLY A 114 -11.26 -13.10 0.57
CA GLY A 114 -12.58 -12.55 0.43
C GLY A 114 -13.67 -13.46 1.01
N ARG A 115 -14.82 -12.86 1.29
CA ARG A 115 -16.00 -13.61 1.72
C ARG A 115 -16.68 -14.24 0.51
N VAL A 116 -16.86 -15.55 0.54
CA VAL A 116 -17.62 -16.26 -0.49
C VAL A 116 -19.09 -15.85 -0.43
N VAL A 117 -19.58 -15.28 -1.51
CA VAL A 117 -21.00 -14.94 -1.66
C VAL A 117 -21.65 -15.83 -2.71
N ARG A 118 -22.93 -16.11 -2.53
CA ARG A 118 -23.69 -16.89 -3.51
C ARG A 118 -23.89 -16.04 -4.77
N GLY A 119 -23.26 -16.45 -5.87
CA GLY A 119 -23.48 -15.87 -7.19
C GLY A 119 -24.76 -16.38 -7.87
N ARG A 120 -24.86 -16.23 -9.19
CA ARG A 120 -26.02 -16.60 -10.02
C ARG A 120 -26.31 -18.11 -10.07
N GLN A 121 -25.47 -18.94 -9.45
CA GLN A 121 -25.59 -20.40 -9.35
C GLN A 121 -25.76 -21.12 -10.71
N LEU A 122 -25.20 -20.56 -11.78
CA LEU A 122 -25.30 -21.10 -13.14
C LEU A 122 -24.77 -22.53 -13.26
N GLY A 123 -23.78 -22.93 -12.45
CA GLY A 123 -23.26 -24.28 -12.42
C GLY A 123 -24.30 -25.35 -12.07
N ARG A 124 -25.32 -25.00 -11.27
CA ARG A 124 -26.45 -25.92 -10.99
C ARG A 124 -27.31 -26.18 -12.22
N GLN A 125 -27.50 -25.12 -13.04
CA GLN A 125 -28.28 -25.24 -14.28
C GLN A 125 -27.52 -26.02 -15.37
N LEU A 126 -26.18 -25.95 -15.35
CA LEU A 126 -25.31 -26.61 -16.32
C LEU A 126 -24.77 -27.95 -15.81
N ALA A 127 -25.26 -28.47 -14.67
CA ALA A 127 -24.76 -29.65 -14.00
C ALA A 127 -23.22 -29.70 -13.79
N CYS A 128 -22.57 -28.53 -13.75
CA CYS A 128 -21.14 -28.35 -13.55
C CYS A 128 -20.84 -27.87 -12.13
N ARG A 129 -19.77 -28.38 -11.49
CA ARG A 129 -19.21 -27.74 -10.31
C ARG A 129 -18.52 -26.43 -10.76
N GLN A 130 -19.05 -25.29 -10.39
CA GLN A 130 -18.37 -24.03 -10.61
C GLN A 130 -17.17 -23.91 -9.65
N PRO A 131 -15.97 -23.59 -10.16
CA PRO A 131 -14.92 -23.10 -9.30
C PRO A 131 -15.38 -21.82 -8.60
N ILE A 132 -15.02 -21.65 -7.34
CA ILE A 132 -15.35 -20.46 -6.56
C ILE A 132 -14.58 -19.29 -7.18
N SER A 133 -15.26 -18.40 -7.93
CA SER A 133 -14.66 -17.19 -8.42
C SER A 133 -14.94 -16.05 -7.43
N ALA A 134 -13.90 -15.56 -6.79
CA ALA A 134 -13.97 -14.44 -5.84
C ALA A 134 -13.96 -13.06 -6.53
N SER A 135 -14.02 -12.99 -7.87
CA SER A 135 -13.68 -11.79 -8.61
C SER A 135 -14.77 -10.71 -8.70
N SER A 136 -15.98 -10.96 -8.22
CA SER A 136 -17.07 -9.98 -8.37
C SER A 136 -17.26 -8.98 -7.21
N ALA A 137 -16.46 -9.10 -6.15
CA ALA A 137 -16.62 -8.27 -4.95
C ALA A 137 -15.70 -7.03 -4.92
N LEU A 138 -14.74 -6.90 -5.84
CA LEU A 138 -13.76 -5.81 -5.85
C LEU A 138 -14.18 -4.58 -6.65
N ASP A 139 -15.32 -4.62 -7.35
CA ASP A 139 -15.72 -3.55 -8.29
C ASP A 139 -16.77 -2.58 -7.73
N ARG A 140 -17.03 -2.57 -6.44
CA ARG A 140 -17.95 -1.60 -5.82
C ARG A 140 -17.47 -1.19 -4.43
N ARG A 141 -16.50 -0.27 -4.38
CA ARG A 141 -16.52 0.86 -3.41
C ARG A 141 -15.42 1.85 -3.73
#